data_04e2f8367fd26b1d3b74f8f7c4d76847
#
_entry.id   04e2f8367fd26b1d3b74f8f7c4d76847
#
_cell.length_a   1.000
_cell.length_b   1.000
_cell.length_c   1.000
_cell.angle_alpha   90.00
_cell.angle_beta   90.00
_cell.angle_gamma   90.00
#
_symmetry.space_group_name_H-M   'P 1'
#
loop_
_entity.id
_entity.type
_entity.pdbx_description
1 polymer ?
#
loop_
_entity_poly.entity_id
_entity_poly.type
_entity_poly.pdbx_seq_one_letter_code
_entity_poly.pdbx_strand_id
1 'polypeptide(L)'
;MTGAAGLVGQGVALACQRSPQVAHLTALVRRPGSLKGVGSERVVPDFLRIDEQRDGLADFNACFYCAGAPPVGTAEAEYRRVTLDTTLAVARAWAAVNPDGYFLYVSGAGAHPQSRVMPLRIKGEIELALRAMPVRTVVLRPGGVRPVSGTGTRHAALKPLYWGGAPLMKLAGALVPSLVTSNLAVGQAMIALAGREHPPATVECADINRIAAGRRDPAA
;
A
#
# COMPACT_ATOMS: atom_id res chain seq x y z
N MET A 1 9.86 -1.00 -0.84
CA MET A 1 8.50 -0.77 -0.28
C MET A 1 8.53 0.13 0.93
N THR A 2 7.38 0.75 1.30
CA THR A 2 7.21 1.49 2.55
C THR A 2 6.16 0.82 3.45
N GLY A 3 6.13 1.18 4.75
CA GLY A 3 5.09 0.72 5.68
C GLY A 3 5.15 -0.78 6.03
N ALA A 4 6.30 -1.44 5.91
CA ALA A 4 6.49 -2.87 6.16
C ALA A 4 5.99 -3.33 7.54
N ALA A 5 5.99 -2.46 8.54
CA ALA A 5 5.50 -2.75 9.88
C ALA A 5 3.97 -2.61 10.05
N GLY A 6 3.27 -1.99 9.08
CA GLY A 6 1.82 -1.80 9.10
C GLY A 6 1.06 -3.06 8.69
N LEU A 7 -0.27 -3.06 8.94
CA LEU A 7 -1.13 -4.20 8.61
C LEU A 7 -1.02 -4.62 7.13
N VAL A 8 -1.16 -3.65 6.21
CA VAL A 8 -1.08 -3.92 4.77
C VAL A 8 0.36 -4.28 4.40
N GLY A 9 1.35 -3.50 4.83
CA GLY A 9 2.75 -3.71 4.48
C GLY A 9 3.31 -5.07 4.91
N GLN A 10 2.87 -5.62 6.05
CA GLN A 10 3.25 -6.98 6.46
C GLN A 10 2.77 -8.03 5.44
N GLY A 11 1.54 -7.90 4.94
CA GLY A 11 1.00 -8.81 3.94
C GLY A 11 1.70 -8.65 2.59
N VAL A 12 2.03 -7.41 2.21
CA VAL A 12 2.79 -7.10 0.99
C VAL A 12 4.20 -7.68 1.08
N ALA A 13 4.91 -7.49 2.20
CA ALA A 13 6.22 -8.09 2.42
C ALA A 13 6.18 -9.62 2.33
N LEU A 14 5.18 -10.24 2.97
CA LEU A 14 4.96 -11.68 2.91
C LEU A 14 4.69 -12.18 1.48
N ALA A 15 3.91 -11.45 0.70
CA ALA A 15 3.67 -11.78 -0.71
C ALA A 15 4.96 -11.70 -1.52
N CYS A 16 5.76 -10.65 -1.34
CA CYS A 16 7.05 -10.49 -2.02
C CYS A 16 8.01 -11.63 -1.70
N GLN A 17 8.12 -11.99 -0.43
CA GLN A 17 9.02 -13.07 0.03
C GLN A 17 8.63 -14.46 -0.51
N ARG A 18 7.36 -14.65 -0.86
CA ARG A 18 6.83 -15.93 -1.40
C ARG A 18 6.80 -15.98 -2.92
N SER A 19 6.95 -14.85 -3.58
CA SER A 19 6.82 -14.75 -5.03
C SER A 19 8.17 -14.95 -5.73
N PRO A 20 8.28 -15.88 -6.67
CA PRO A 20 9.48 -16.03 -7.50
C PRO A 20 9.67 -14.84 -8.47
N GLN A 21 8.66 -14.00 -8.65
CA GLN A 21 8.75 -12.80 -9.50
C GLN A 21 9.50 -11.64 -8.82
N VAL A 22 9.73 -11.72 -7.51
CA VAL A 22 10.39 -10.68 -6.73
C VAL A 22 11.82 -11.13 -6.44
N ALA A 23 12.77 -10.62 -7.21
CA ALA A 23 14.19 -10.92 -7.03
C ALA A 23 14.76 -10.27 -5.76
N HIS A 24 14.39 -9.01 -5.52
CA HIS A 24 14.88 -8.23 -4.37
C HIS A 24 13.76 -7.45 -3.71
N LEU A 25 13.74 -7.45 -2.39
CA LEU A 25 12.83 -6.66 -1.57
C LEU A 25 13.64 -5.75 -0.63
N THR A 26 13.48 -4.44 -0.80
CA THR A 26 14.03 -3.43 0.13
C THR A 26 12.90 -2.65 0.79
N ALA A 27 12.89 -2.63 2.11
CA ALA A 27 11.94 -1.84 2.89
C ALA A 27 12.58 -0.50 3.32
N LEU A 28 11.92 0.60 2.98
CA LEU A 28 12.25 1.91 3.54
C LEU A 28 11.60 2.02 4.91
N VAL A 29 12.41 2.20 5.93
CA VAL A 29 11.98 2.14 7.34
C VAL A 29 12.51 3.33 8.13
N ARG A 30 11.74 3.82 9.12
CA ARG A 30 12.22 4.86 10.02
C ARG A 30 13.21 4.35 11.08
N ARG A 31 13.09 3.08 11.42
CA ARG A 31 13.94 2.38 12.39
C ARG A 31 14.16 0.95 11.93
N PRO A 32 15.33 0.36 12.17
CA PRO A 32 15.60 -1.04 11.83
C PRO A 32 14.63 -2.02 12.51
N GLY A 33 14.53 -3.22 11.95
CA GLY A 33 13.70 -4.30 12.48
C GLY A 33 12.21 -4.17 12.16
N SER A 34 11.84 -3.38 11.15
CA SER A 34 10.46 -3.22 10.70
C SER A 34 10.02 -4.27 9.69
N LEU A 35 10.94 -4.76 8.87
CA LEU A 35 10.71 -5.86 7.93
C LEU A 35 10.95 -7.19 8.65
N LYS A 36 9.99 -8.09 8.55
CA LYS A 36 10.14 -9.46 9.03
C LYS A 36 10.43 -10.39 7.85
N GLY A 37 11.31 -11.38 8.06
CA GLY A 37 11.67 -12.35 7.05
C GLY A 37 12.78 -11.86 6.10
N VAL A 38 12.78 -12.36 4.86
CA VAL A 38 13.84 -12.12 3.88
C VAL A 38 13.66 -10.77 3.19
N GLY A 39 14.75 -10.03 3.03
CA GLY A 39 14.81 -8.71 2.39
C GLY A 39 15.81 -7.81 3.10
N SER A 40 16.01 -6.64 2.55
CA SER A 40 16.88 -5.59 3.12
C SER A 40 16.07 -4.43 3.68
N GLU A 41 16.66 -3.69 4.62
CA GLU A 41 16.10 -2.44 5.13
C GLU A 41 17.03 -1.28 4.80
N ARG A 42 16.43 -0.18 4.37
CA ARG A 42 17.10 1.11 4.27
C ARG A 42 16.46 2.07 5.27
N VAL A 43 17.28 2.60 6.16
CA VAL A 43 16.80 3.52 7.20
C VAL A 43 16.68 4.93 6.61
N VAL A 44 15.46 5.46 6.65
CA VAL A 44 15.08 6.82 6.27
C VAL A 44 14.42 7.46 7.49
N PRO A 45 15.17 8.17 8.35
CA PRO A 45 14.66 8.72 9.60
C PRO A 45 13.51 9.72 9.40
N ASP A 46 13.63 10.55 8.35
CA ASP A 46 12.60 11.50 7.93
C ASP A 46 12.28 11.32 6.44
N PHE A 47 11.10 10.80 6.16
CA PHE A 47 10.62 10.60 4.78
C PHE A 47 10.34 11.91 4.03
N LEU A 48 10.17 13.03 4.71
CA LEU A 48 10.04 14.34 4.05
C LEU A 48 11.37 14.80 3.42
N ARG A 49 12.49 14.25 3.90
CA ARG A 49 13.84 14.51 3.38
C ARG A 49 14.38 13.35 2.53
N ILE A 50 13.53 12.47 2.04
CA ILE A 50 13.96 11.27 1.29
C ILE A 50 14.70 11.60 0.01
N ASP A 51 14.50 12.80 -0.55
CA ASP A 51 15.20 13.26 -1.73
C ASP A 51 16.72 13.32 -1.53
N GLU A 52 17.20 13.54 -0.31
CA GLU A 52 18.62 13.50 0.05
C GLU A 52 19.24 12.10 -0.09
N GLN A 53 18.41 11.07 -0.17
CA GLN A 53 18.79 9.67 -0.30
C GLN A 53 18.21 9.00 -1.54
N ARG A 54 17.73 9.79 -2.51
CA ARG A 54 16.98 9.29 -3.69
C ARG A 54 17.78 8.32 -4.55
N ASP A 55 19.11 8.48 -4.65
CA ASP A 55 19.95 7.57 -5.42
C ASP A 55 19.86 6.12 -4.94
N GLY A 56 19.58 5.94 -3.66
CA GLY A 56 19.32 4.62 -3.11
C GLY A 56 17.96 4.04 -3.44
N LEU A 57 17.13 4.75 -4.20
CA LEU A 57 15.85 4.26 -4.74
C LEU A 57 15.98 3.83 -6.20
N ALA A 58 17.15 4.05 -6.83
CA ALA A 58 17.41 3.63 -8.21
C ALA A 58 17.42 2.10 -8.36
N ASP A 59 17.28 1.64 -9.60
CA ASP A 59 17.39 0.23 -9.99
C ASP A 59 16.27 -0.70 -9.46
N PHE A 60 15.13 -0.13 -9.03
CA PHE A 60 13.94 -0.89 -8.70
C PHE A 60 12.84 -0.71 -9.76
N ASN A 61 12.13 -1.79 -10.07
CA ASN A 61 11.03 -1.77 -11.04
C ASN A 61 9.73 -1.22 -10.44
N ALA A 62 9.52 -1.34 -9.12
CA ALA A 62 8.29 -0.92 -8.47
C ALA A 62 8.49 -0.43 -7.03
N CYS A 63 7.78 0.63 -6.66
CA CYS A 63 7.62 1.09 -5.29
C CYS A 63 6.25 0.69 -4.76
N PHE A 64 6.18 -0.20 -3.78
CA PHE A 64 4.96 -0.57 -3.08
C PHE A 64 4.76 0.36 -1.88
N TYR A 65 3.88 1.36 -2.02
CA TYR A 65 3.66 2.37 -0.99
C TYR A 65 2.49 2.01 -0.09
N CYS A 66 2.79 1.53 1.11
CA CYS A 66 1.81 1.08 2.12
C CYS A 66 1.87 1.91 3.43
N ALA A 67 2.66 2.99 3.47
CA ALA A 67 2.78 3.82 4.65
C ALA A 67 1.60 4.80 4.76
N GLY A 68 1.21 5.12 5.99
CA GLY A 68 0.18 6.09 6.32
C GLY A 68 -0.08 6.09 7.82
N ALA A 69 -0.68 7.17 8.33
CA ALA A 69 -1.11 7.26 9.72
C ALA A 69 -2.39 6.44 9.97
N PRO A 70 -2.65 6.01 11.21
CA PRO A 70 -3.93 5.44 11.59
C PRO A 70 -5.05 6.46 11.34
N PRO A 71 -6.19 6.05 10.73
CA PRO A 71 -7.27 6.99 10.45
C PRO A 71 -8.07 7.37 11.71
N VAL A 72 -7.99 6.56 12.77
CA VAL A 72 -8.68 6.79 14.04
C VAL A 72 -7.68 7.29 15.08
N GLY A 73 -8.02 8.39 15.76
CA GLY A 73 -7.20 8.95 16.83
C GLY A 73 -6.05 9.85 16.37
N THR A 74 -5.88 10.09 15.05
CA THR A 74 -4.87 11.01 14.52
C THR A 74 -5.54 12.33 14.12
N ALA A 75 -5.03 13.45 14.61
CA ALA A 75 -5.49 14.77 14.20
C ALA A 75 -5.25 15.01 12.69
N GLU A 76 -6.12 15.79 12.04
CA GLU A 76 -6.05 15.97 10.59
C GLU A 76 -4.70 16.51 10.10
N ALA A 77 -4.14 17.50 10.80
CA ALA A 77 -2.85 18.08 10.42
C ALA A 77 -1.71 17.03 10.46
N GLU A 78 -1.69 16.17 11.48
CA GLU A 78 -0.73 15.08 11.59
C GLU A 78 -1.00 14.00 10.54
N TYR A 79 -2.27 13.66 10.31
CA TYR A 79 -2.65 12.70 9.28
C TYR A 79 -2.22 13.16 7.89
N ARG A 80 -2.39 14.46 7.56
CA ARG A 80 -1.91 15.07 6.32
C ARG A 80 -0.40 14.94 6.20
N ARG A 81 0.32 15.38 7.21
CA ARG A 81 1.79 15.33 7.21
C ARG A 81 2.31 13.91 7.00
N VAL A 82 1.81 12.95 7.76
CA VAL A 82 2.30 11.55 7.72
C VAL A 82 1.79 10.79 6.50
N THR A 83 0.60 11.10 5.98
CA THR A 83 -0.02 10.33 4.90
C THR A 83 0.13 11.05 3.56
N LEU A 84 -0.19 12.35 3.45
CA LEU A 84 -0.13 13.08 2.19
C LEU A 84 1.30 13.55 1.88
N ASP A 85 1.88 14.38 2.76
CA ASP A 85 3.16 15.02 2.45
C ASP A 85 4.28 13.99 2.28
N THR A 86 4.31 12.97 3.13
CA THR A 86 5.26 11.86 3.03
C THR A 86 5.08 11.05 1.74
N THR A 87 3.84 10.76 1.34
CA THR A 87 3.58 10.03 0.09
C THR A 87 4.10 10.80 -1.11
N LEU A 88 3.82 12.09 -1.18
CA LEU A 88 4.25 12.93 -2.30
C LEU A 88 5.76 13.15 -2.32
N ALA A 89 6.40 13.24 -1.16
CA ALA A 89 7.87 13.31 -1.08
C ALA A 89 8.52 12.04 -1.66
N VAL A 90 8.04 10.86 -1.22
CA VAL A 90 8.55 9.58 -1.73
C VAL A 90 8.27 9.40 -3.21
N ALA A 91 7.08 9.78 -3.68
CA ALA A 91 6.71 9.65 -5.10
C ALA A 91 7.59 10.53 -6.00
N ARG A 92 7.92 11.77 -5.56
CA ARG A 92 8.85 12.66 -6.30
C ARG A 92 10.25 12.09 -6.36
N ALA A 93 10.81 11.68 -5.22
CA ALA A 93 12.13 11.07 -5.16
C ALA A 93 12.21 9.77 -6.00
N TRP A 94 11.15 8.95 -5.97
CA TRP A 94 11.03 7.75 -6.79
C TRP A 94 11.04 8.06 -8.29
N ALA A 95 10.18 9.00 -8.74
CA ALA A 95 10.06 9.36 -10.14
C ALA A 95 11.36 9.92 -10.73
N ALA A 96 12.14 10.63 -9.92
CA ALA A 96 13.40 11.24 -10.34
C ALA A 96 14.46 10.20 -10.76
N VAL A 97 14.43 8.99 -10.21
CA VAL A 97 15.46 7.96 -10.44
C VAL A 97 14.93 6.65 -11.06
N ASN A 98 13.59 6.54 -11.21
CA ASN A 98 12.93 5.37 -11.82
C ASN A 98 11.82 5.83 -12.79
N PRO A 99 12.16 6.46 -13.93
CA PRO A 99 11.19 7.05 -14.86
C PRO A 99 10.20 6.01 -15.43
N ASP A 100 10.64 4.77 -15.61
CA ASP A 100 9.84 3.66 -16.12
C ASP A 100 9.24 2.78 -15.01
N GLY A 101 9.61 3.05 -13.76
CA GLY A 101 9.17 2.27 -12.60
C GLY A 101 7.74 2.63 -12.16
N TYR A 102 7.02 1.64 -11.63
CA TYR A 102 5.67 1.86 -11.10
C TYR A 102 5.68 2.27 -9.63
N PHE A 103 4.84 3.26 -9.30
CA PHE A 103 4.51 3.64 -7.93
C PHE A 103 3.11 3.12 -7.59
N LEU A 104 3.04 2.01 -6.84
CA LEU A 104 1.78 1.38 -6.47
C LEU A 104 1.36 1.90 -5.08
N TYR A 105 0.31 2.72 -5.05
CA TYR A 105 -0.18 3.39 -3.84
C TYR A 105 -1.38 2.67 -3.24
N VAL A 106 -1.32 2.36 -1.94
CA VAL A 106 -2.46 1.81 -1.19
C VAL A 106 -3.33 2.94 -0.64
N SER A 107 -4.40 3.21 -1.36
CA SER A 107 -5.44 4.17 -0.99
C SER A 107 -6.51 3.52 -0.08
N GLY A 108 -7.78 3.71 -0.36
CA GLY A 108 -8.91 3.09 0.33
C GLY A 108 -10.20 3.20 -0.47
N ALA A 109 -11.09 2.24 -0.31
CA ALA A 109 -12.39 2.27 -0.95
C ALA A 109 -13.15 3.55 -0.58
N GLY A 110 -13.73 4.21 -1.58
CA GLY A 110 -14.44 5.48 -1.41
C GLY A 110 -13.53 6.72 -1.24
N ALA A 111 -12.22 6.61 -1.49
CA ALA A 111 -11.33 7.77 -1.50
C ALA A 111 -11.76 8.78 -2.56
N HIS A 112 -12.00 10.03 -2.12
CA HIS A 112 -12.45 11.12 -2.98
C HIS A 112 -12.08 12.48 -2.37
N PRO A 113 -11.55 13.44 -3.14
CA PRO A 113 -11.05 14.71 -2.59
C PRO A 113 -12.14 15.59 -1.96
N GLN A 114 -13.42 15.35 -2.26
CA GLN A 114 -14.55 16.04 -1.67
C GLN A 114 -15.25 15.23 -0.56
N SER A 115 -14.66 14.13 -0.10
CA SER A 115 -15.26 13.31 0.96
C SER A 115 -15.37 14.10 2.27
N ARG A 116 -16.51 13.96 2.97
CA ARG A 116 -16.68 14.50 4.33
C ARG A 116 -15.91 13.71 5.38
N VAL A 117 -15.51 12.48 5.04
CA VAL A 117 -14.70 11.62 5.90
C VAL A 117 -13.23 11.95 5.70
N MET A 118 -12.58 12.53 6.71
CA MET A 118 -11.22 13.06 6.66
C MET A 118 -10.20 12.10 6.00
N PRO A 119 -10.05 10.82 6.41
CA PRO A 119 -9.08 9.94 5.78
C PRO A 119 -9.33 9.67 4.30
N LEU A 120 -10.61 9.57 3.90
CA LEU A 120 -10.98 9.35 2.50
C LEU A 120 -10.74 10.60 1.65
N ARG A 121 -10.95 11.79 2.23
CA ARG A 121 -10.66 13.06 1.58
C ARG A 121 -9.17 13.19 1.30
N ILE A 122 -8.34 13.00 2.32
CA ILE A 122 -6.87 13.13 2.18
C ILE A 122 -6.32 12.08 1.20
N LYS A 123 -6.82 10.86 1.23
CA LYS A 123 -6.44 9.83 0.25
C LYS A 123 -6.86 10.21 -1.17
N GLY A 124 -8.05 10.79 -1.35
CA GLY A 124 -8.49 11.31 -2.64
C GLY A 124 -7.61 12.45 -3.16
N GLU A 125 -7.17 13.35 -2.27
CA GLU A 125 -6.22 14.42 -2.61
C GLU A 125 -4.85 13.85 -3.04
N ILE A 126 -4.37 12.78 -2.37
CA ILE A 126 -3.13 12.09 -2.76
C ILE A 126 -3.27 11.48 -4.16
N GLU A 127 -4.38 10.78 -4.42
CA GLU A 127 -4.62 10.19 -5.75
C GLU A 127 -4.61 11.25 -6.85
N LEU A 128 -5.24 12.40 -6.61
CA LEU A 128 -5.26 13.52 -7.55
C LEU A 128 -3.85 14.09 -7.77
N ALA A 129 -3.10 14.30 -6.69
CA ALA A 129 -1.73 14.81 -6.76
C ALA A 129 -0.78 13.83 -7.48
N LEU A 130 -0.88 12.52 -7.21
CA LEU A 130 -0.08 11.50 -7.89
C LEU A 130 -0.36 11.44 -9.40
N ARG A 131 -1.62 11.62 -9.82
CA ARG A 131 -1.99 11.69 -11.25
C ARG A 131 -1.41 12.90 -11.97
N ALA A 132 -1.18 14.00 -11.26
CA ALA A 132 -0.59 15.22 -11.80
C ALA A 132 0.95 15.19 -11.85
N MET A 133 1.58 14.18 -11.26
CA MET A 133 3.04 14.01 -11.22
C MET A 133 3.53 13.16 -12.40
N PRO A 134 4.78 13.35 -12.86
CA PRO A 134 5.40 12.50 -13.88
C PRO A 134 5.86 11.17 -13.26
N VAL A 135 4.92 10.40 -12.73
CA VAL A 135 5.16 9.09 -12.11
C VAL A 135 4.10 8.09 -12.58
N ARG A 136 4.54 6.91 -12.97
CA ARG A 136 3.64 5.82 -13.40
C ARG A 136 2.94 5.23 -12.16
N THR A 137 1.75 5.73 -11.86
CA THR A 137 1.03 5.38 -10.63
C THR A 137 -0.06 4.34 -10.88
N VAL A 138 -0.14 3.36 -9.98
CA VAL A 138 -1.29 2.46 -9.84
C VAL A 138 -1.88 2.63 -8.45
N VAL A 139 -3.15 2.98 -8.36
CA VAL A 139 -3.88 3.17 -7.10
C VAL A 139 -4.66 1.91 -6.76
N LEU A 140 -4.39 1.32 -5.61
CA LEU A 140 -5.20 0.22 -5.07
C LEU A 140 -6.15 0.77 -3.99
N ARG A 141 -7.45 0.50 -4.11
CA ARG A 141 -8.50 0.93 -3.17
C ARG A 141 -9.08 -0.25 -2.40
N PRO A 142 -8.33 -0.83 -1.45
CA PRO A 142 -8.89 -1.89 -0.61
C PRO A 142 -10.04 -1.35 0.26
N GLY A 143 -11.01 -2.21 0.53
CA GLY A 143 -12.03 -1.99 1.55
C GLY A 143 -11.52 -2.38 2.93
N GLY A 144 -12.27 -3.18 3.69
CA GLY A 144 -11.78 -3.77 4.93
C GLY A 144 -10.62 -4.73 4.66
N VAL A 145 -9.47 -4.52 5.33
CA VAL A 145 -8.29 -5.38 5.15
C VAL A 145 -8.14 -6.31 6.35
N ARG A 146 -8.31 -7.60 6.14
CA ARG A 146 -8.08 -8.62 7.18
C ARG A 146 -6.63 -9.09 7.17
N PRO A 147 -6.03 -9.32 8.35
CA PRO A 147 -4.72 -9.97 8.43
C PRO A 147 -4.80 -11.44 8.02
N VAL A 148 -3.70 -11.98 7.47
CA VAL A 148 -3.48 -13.42 7.37
C VAL A 148 -2.62 -13.90 8.53
N SER A 149 -2.53 -15.23 8.73
CA SER A 149 -1.69 -15.83 9.77
C SER A 149 -0.25 -15.32 9.70
N GLY A 150 0.32 -14.97 10.85
CA GLY A 150 1.66 -14.38 10.96
C GLY A 150 1.73 -12.85 10.74
N THR A 151 0.60 -12.20 10.41
CA THR A 151 0.50 -10.75 10.26
C THR A 151 -0.52 -10.16 11.25
N GLY A 152 -0.47 -8.84 11.49
CA GLY A 152 -1.43 -8.22 12.40
C GLY A 152 -1.25 -6.71 12.51
N THR A 153 -2.17 -6.06 13.25
CA THR A 153 -2.07 -4.64 13.54
C THR A 153 -1.24 -4.38 14.78
N ARG A 154 -0.37 -3.36 14.74
CA ARG A 154 0.35 -2.85 15.91
C ARG A 154 -0.51 -1.91 16.77
N HIS A 155 -1.65 -1.42 16.23
CA HIS A 155 -2.52 -0.50 16.95
C HIS A 155 -3.41 -1.25 17.94
N ALA A 156 -3.14 -1.08 19.24
CA ALA A 156 -3.85 -1.76 20.31
C ALA A 156 -5.37 -1.50 20.25
N ALA A 157 -5.79 -0.28 19.92
CA ALA A 157 -7.19 0.10 19.81
C ALA A 157 -7.97 -0.66 18.70
N LEU A 158 -7.27 -1.16 17.67
CA LEU A 158 -7.89 -1.93 16.58
C LEU A 158 -7.84 -3.44 16.80
N LYS A 159 -7.07 -3.93 17.78
CA LYS A 159 -6.95 -5.36 18.06
C LYS A 159 -8.29 -6.04 18.36
N PRO A 160 -9.19 -5.48 19.22
CA PRO A 160 -10.48 -6.11 19.51
C PRO A 160 -11.37 -6.26 18.26
N LEU A 161 -11.34 -5.26 17.36
CA LEU A 161 -12.08 -5.29 16.10
C LEU A 161 -11.60 -6.43 15.19
N TYR A 162 -10.30 -6.67 15.13
CA TYR A 162 -9.72 -7.73 14.31
C TYR A 162 -9.84 -9.11 14.97
N TRP A 163 -9.82 -9.21 16.31
CA TRP A 163 -9.97 -10.48 17.02
C TRP A 163 -11.43 -10.93 17.08
N GLY A 164 -12.35 -10.07 17.50
CA GLY A 164 -13.78 -10.39 17.59
C GLY A 164 -14.51 -10.40 16.25
N GLY A 165 -14.07 -9.56 15.31
CA GLY A 165 -14.70 -9.44 13.98
C GLY A 165 -14.12 -10.36 12.90
N ALA A 166 -13.04 -11.11 13.18
CA ALA A 166 -12.35 -11.93 12.17
C ALA A 166 -13.27 -12.93 11.44
N PRO A 167 -14.13 -13.72 12.12
CA PRO A 167 -15.03 -14.63 11.41
C PRO A 167 -16.08 -13.90 10.58
N LEU A 168 -16.61 -12.77 11.08
CA LEU A 168 -17.57 -11.94 10.36
C LEU A 168 -16.95 -11.29 9.13
N MET A 169 -15.72 -10.77 9.24
CA MET A 169 -14.96 -10.23 8.10
C MET A 169 -14.62 -11.29 7.07
N LYS A 170 -14.36 -12.53 7.50
CA LYS A 170 -14.12 -13.65 6.59
C LYS A 170 -15.39 -14.00 5.80
N LEU A 171 -16.52 -14.05 6.49
CA LEU A 171 -17.84 -14.30 5.88
C LEU A 171 -18.23 -13.14 4.93
N ALA A 172 -18.08 -11.90 5.38
CA ALA A 172 -18.33 -10.72 4.54
C ALA A 172 -17.46 -10.70 3.28
N GLY A 173 -16.19 -11.07 3.40
CA GLY A 173 -15.28 -11.16 2.24
C GLY A 173 -15.65 -12.27 1.26
N ALA A 174 -16.30 -13.35 1.72
CA ALA A 174 -16.80 -14.41 0.86
C ALA A 174 -18.12 -14.03 0.16
N LEU A 175 -19.00 -13.31 0.86
CA LEU A 175 -20.31 -12.90 0.36
C LEU A 175 -20.25 -11.60 -0.47
N VAL A 176 -19.38 -10.66 -0.10
CA VAL A 176 -19.26 -9.35 -0.76
C VAL A 176 -17.77 -9.03 -0.97
N PRO A 177 -17.12 -9.61 -2.00
CA PRO A 177 -15.69 -9.42 -2.29
C PRO A 177 -15.29 -7.96 -2.54
N SER A 178 -16.25 -7.10 -2.88
CA SER A 178 -16.04 -5.67 -3.08
C SER A 178 -15.77 -4.90 -1.78
N LEU A 179 -16.11 -5.47 -0.62
CA LEU A 179 -15.98 -4.79 0.68
C LEU A 179 -14.76 -5.21 1.48
N VAL A 180 -14.24 -6.41 1.28
CA VAL A 180 -13.17 -6.98 2.13
C VAL A 180 -12.12 -7.70 1.29
N THR A 181 -10.86 -7.45 1.63
CA THR A 181 -9.71 -8.18 1.07
C THR A 181 -8.77 -8.66 2.19
N SER A 182 -7.72 -9.39 1.86
CA SER A 182 -6.64 -9.69 2.81
C SER A 182 -5.40 -8.86 2.51
N ASN A 183 -4.58 -8.61 3.53
CA ASN A 183 -3.31 -7.93 3.33
C ASN A 183 -2.37 -8.70 2.40
N LEU A 184 -2.43 -10.03 2.38
CA LEU A 184 -1.70 -10.88 1.45
C LEU A 184 -2.20 -10.67 0.01
N ALA A 185 -3.52 -10.64 -0.20
CA ALA A 185 -4.11 -10.41 -1.53
C ALA A 185 -3.73 -9.04 -2.09
N VAL A 186 -3.66 -8.00 -1.25
CA VAL A 186 -3.13 -6.69 -1.69
C VAL A 186 -1.71 -6.83 -2.23
N GLY A 187 -0.83 -7.55 -1.52
CA GLY A 187 0.55 -7.79 -1.96
C GLY A 187 0.64 -8.58 -3.27
N GLN A 188 -0.14 -9.65 -3.39
CA GLN A 188 -0.21 -10.46 -4.61
C GLN A 188 -0.69 -9.63 -5.81
N ALA A 189 -1.72 -8.80 -5.61
CA ALA A 189 -2.20 -7.89 -6.65
C ALA A 189 -1.14 -6.85 -7.03
N MET A 190 -0.41 -6.27 -6.06
CA MET A 190 0.66 -5.31 -6.35
C MET A 190 1.77 -5.93 -7.19
N ILE A 191 2.19 -7.16 -6.89
CA ILE A 191 3.21 -7.88 -7.66
C ILE A 191 2.71 -8.13 -9.10
N ALA A 192 1.50 -8.65 -9.25
CA ALA A 192 0.92 -8.91 -10.56
C ALA A 192 0.75 -7.65 -11.40
N LEU A 193 0.40 -6.52 -10.78
CA LEU A 193 0.25 -5.22 -11.46
C LEU A 193 1.60 -4.61 -11.86
N ALA A 194 2.63 -4.76 -11.03
CA ALA A 194 3.97 -4.28 -11.33
C ALA A 194 4.61 -5.01 -12.53
N GLY A 195 4.18 -6.24 -12.80
CA GLY A 195 4.63 -7.03 -13.97
C GLY A 195 3.82 -6.78 -15.25
N ARG A 196 2.79 -5.91 -15.24
CA ARG A 196 2.00 -5.59 -16.43
C ARG A 196 2.61 -4.39 -17.18
N GLU A 197 2.62 -4.46 -18.49
CA GLU A 197 3.02 -3.34 -19.35
C GLU A 197 2.04 -2.16 -19.23
N HIS A 198 0.73 -2.44 -19.17
CA HIS A 198 -0.34 -1.46 -19.04
C HIS A 198 -1.30 -1.83 -17.90
N PRO A 199 -0.91 -1.63 -16.64
CA PRO A 199 -1.82 -1.86 -15.54
C PRO A 199 -2.91 -0.77 -15.49
N PRO A 200 -4.12 -1.07 -14.98
CA PRO A 200 -5.15 -0.07 -14.77
C PRO A 200 -4.69 0.97 -13.75
N ALA A 201 -5.03 2.25 -13.99
CA ALA A 201 -4.64 3.35 -13.10
C ALA A 201 -5.26 3.25 -11.71
N THR A 202 -6.42 2.60 -11.58
CA THR A 202 -7.11 2.39 -10.29
C THR A 202 -7.67 0.97 -10.24
N VAL A 203 -7.49 0.31 -9.10
CA VAL A 203 -7.90 -1.08 -8.83
C VAL A 203 -8.76 -1.09 -7.57
N GLU A 204 -10.04 -1.38 -7.73
CA GLU A 204 -11.01 -1.45 -6.63
C GLU A 204 -10.87 -2.78 -5.84
N CYS A 205 -11.51 -2.87 -4.68
CA CYS A 205 -11.36 -4.00 -3.76
C CYS A 205 -11.69 -5.37 -4.40
N ALA A 206 -12.74 -5.43 -5.21
CA ALA A 206 -13.12 -6.66 -5.93
C ALA A 206 -12.03 -7.10 -6.93
N ASP A 207 -11.45 -6.12 -7.64
CA ASP A 207 -10.40 -6.38 -8.62
C ASP A 207 -9.08 -6.79 -7.94
N ILE A 208 -8.76 -6.20 -6.78
CA ILE A 208 -7.63 -6.65 -5.96
C ILE A 208 -7.78 -8.15 -5.65
N ASN A 209 -8.95 -8.59 -5.21
CA ASN A 209 -9.22 -10.00 -4.91
C ASN A 209 -9.13 -10.89 -6.16
N ARG A 210 -9.66 -10.42 -7.30
CA ARG A 210 -9.64 -11.13 -8.57
C ARG A 210 -8.22 -11.31 -9.11
N ILE A 211 -7.42 -10.24 -9.11
CA ILE A 211 -6.03 -10.24 -9.55
C ILE A 211 -5.18 -11.14 -8.64
N ALA A 212 -5.35 -11.04 -7.32
CA ALA A 212 -4.65 -11.88 -6.35
C ALA A 212 -4.95 -13.37 -6.53
N ALA A 213 -6.15 -13.73 -6.99
CA ALA A 213 -6.53 -15.11 -7.29
C ALA A 213 -6.01 -15.62 -8.65
N GLY A 214 -5.22 -14.83 -9.38
CA GLY A 214 -4.71 -15.18 -10.72
C GLY A 214 -5.79 -15.23 -11.82
N ARG A 215 -6.98 -14.68 -11.56
CA ARG A 215 -8.07 -14.65 -12.55
C ARG A 215 -7.86 -13.54 -13.56
N ARG A 216 -8.00 -13.87 -14.85
CA ARG A 216 -7.89 -12.90 -15.95
C ARG A 216 -8.97 -11.82 -15.85
N ASP A 217 -8.66 -10.64 -16.40
CA ASP A 217 -9.61 -9.54 -16.52
C ASP A 217 -10.73 -9.94 -17.51
N PRO A 218 -12.01 -9.81 -17.17
CA PRO A 218 -13.10 -10.11 -18.09
C PRO A 218 -13.18 -9.14 -19.28
N ALA A 219 -12.40 -8.04 -19.26
CA ALA A 219 -12.35 -7.00 -20.28
C ALA A 219 -11.02 -6.97 -21.08
N ALA A 220 -10.21 -8.02 -21.00
CA ALA A 220 -8.95 -8.14 -21.76
C ALA A 220 -9.10 -9.08 -22.95
#